data_6eb5a9c0a283610fcf9a845cf1dd75fc
#
_entry.id   6eb5a9c0a283610fcf9a845cf1dd75fc
#
_cell.length_a   1.000
_cell.length_b   1.000
_cell.length_c   1.000
_cell.angle_alpha   90.00
_cell.angle_beta   90.00
_cell.angle_gamma   90.00
#
_symmetry.space_group_name_H-M   'P 1'
#
loop_
_entity.id
_entity.type
_entity.pdbx_description
1 polymer ?
#
loop_
_entity_poly.entity_id
_entity_poly.type
_entity_poly.pdbx_seq_one_letter_code
_entity_poly.pdbx_strand_id
1 'polypeptide(L)'
;MAENLMKVDDGDFEAQVVQADKPVLVDFWAPWCGPCKAIGPMIEKLAASYGDQILFAKCNADDSQQTAAKYGIKSIPTLLFFKDGSVFDKISGMTNQAKIEEVLKKILAGGQGAAPFIVQ
;
A
#
# COMPACT_ATOMS: atom_id res chain seq x y z
N MET A 1 -0.84 9.81 15.28
CA MET A 1 -0.38 9.81 13.99
C MET A 1 0.91 9.06 13.84
N ALA A 2 0.99 8.22 12.87
CA ALA A 2 2.17 7.42 12.68
C ALA A 2 3.24 8.22 11.95
N GLU A 3 4.41 8.29 12.55
CA GLU A 3 5.51 9.01 11.95
C GLU A 3 6.08 8.30 10.74
N ASN A 4 5.78 6.99 10.62
CA ASN A 4 6.31 6.21 9.52
C ASN A 4 5.38 6.17 8.31
N LEU A 5 4.34 6.98 8.31
CA LEU A 5 3.34 6.95 7.26
C LEU A 5 3.55 8.14 6.34
N MET A 6 3.99 7.87 5.11
CA MET A 6 4.25 8.92 4.13
C MET A 6 2.98 9.28 3.39
N LYS A 7 2.95 10.50 2.87
CA LYS A 7 1.90 10.90 1.92
C LYS A 7 2.55 10.94 0.55
N VAL A 8 1.93 10.30 -0.43
CA VAL A 8 2.45 10.30 -1.80
C VAL A 8 1.33 10.68 -2.77
N ASP A 9 1.73 11.22 -3.91
CA ASP A 9 0.79 11.60 -4.97
C ASP A 9 1.44 11.36 -6.33
N ASP A 10 0.78 11.80 -7.40
CA ASP A 10 1.30 11.58 -8.75
C ASP A 10 2.71 12.11 -8.93
N GLY A 11 3.05 13.19 -8.24
CA GLY A 11 4.34 13.84 -8.44
C GLY A 11 5.51 13.09 -7.84
N ASP A 12 5.30 12.34 -6.77
CA ASP A 12 6.42 11.69 -6.09
C ASP A 12 6.27 10.18 -5.93
N PHE A 13 5.20 9.59 -6.50
CA PHE A 13 4.97 8.17 -6.34
C PHE A 13 6.14 7.33 -6.86
N GLU A 14 6.64 7.67 -8.03
CA GLU A 14 7.75 6.92 -8.60
C GLU A 14 8.96 6.94 -7.69
N ALA A 15 9.36 8.11 -7.22
CA ALA A 15 10.55 8.24 -6.41
C ALA A 15 10.38 7.62 -5.03
N GLN A 16 9.23 7.79 -4.42
CA GLN A 16 9.03 7.38 -3.04
C GLN A 16 8.61 5.93 -2.89
N VAL A 17 7.95 5.37 -3.90
CA VAL A 17 7.42 4.01 -3.82
C VAL A 17 8.16 3.07 -4.74
N VAL A 18 8.16 3.37 -6.04
CA VAL A 18 8.74 2.44 -7.02
C VAL A 18 10.24 2.31 -6.86
N GLN A 19 10.91 3.41 -6.55
CA GLN A 19 12.38 3.41 -6.41
C GLN A 19 12.84 3.18 -4.97
N ALA A 20 11.92 2.88 -4.07
CA ALA A 20 12.28 2.63 -2.68
C ALA A 20 13.11 1.37 -2.57
N ASP A 21 14.07 1.38 -1.63
CA ASP A 21 14.91 0.22 -1.40
C ASP A 21 14.33 -0.73 -0.34
N LYS A 22 13.16 -0.40 0.19
CA LYS A 22 12.41 -1.25 1.10
C LYS A 22 11.06 -1.57 0.49
N PRO A 23 10.42 -2.67 0.90
CA PRO A 23 9.05 -2.90 0.47
C PRO A 23 8.13 -1.76 0.93
N VAL A 24 7.08 -1.51 0.18
CA VAL A 24 6.15 -0.41 0.48
C VAL A 24 4.72 -0.91 0.45
N LEU A 25 3.95 -0.54 1.47
CA LEU A 25 2.51 -0.76 1.46
C LEU A 25 1.87 0.59 1.18
N VAL A 26 1.06 0.67 0.13
CA VAL A 26 0.37 1.91 -0.24
C VAL A 26 -1.12 1.76 -0.01
N ASP A 27 -1.69 2.65 0.79
CA ASP A 27 -3.12 2.70 1.08
C ASP A 27 -3.76 3.75 0.17
N PHE A 28 -4.50 3.29 -0.84
CA PHE A 28 -5.26 4.18 -1.71
C PHE A 28 -6.60 4.47 -1.04
N TRP A 29 -6.85 5.74 -0.77
CA TRP A 29 -8.00 6.17 0.03
C TRP A 29 -8.57 7.47 -0.54
N ALA A 30 -9.67 7.93 0.03
CA ALA A 30 -10.23 9.24 -0.28
C ALA A 30 -10.96 9.76 0.96
N PRO A 31 -11.05 11.08 1.11
CA PRO A 31 -11.68 11.66 2.30
C PRO A 31 -13.14 11.27 2.49
N TRP A 32 -13.84 11.02 1.38
CA TRP A 32 -15.27 10.68 1.42
C TRP A 32 -15.52 9.20 1.62
N CYS A 33 -14.48 8.40 1.70
CA CYS A 33 -14.61 6.95 1.74
C CYS A 33 -14.79 6.47 3.18
N GLY A 34 -15.98 6.00 3.50
CA GLY A 34 -16.27 5.49 4.84
C GLY A 34 -15.40 4.32 5.24
N PRO A 35 -15.34 3.26 4.41
CA PRO A 35 -14.50 2.09 4.75
C PRO A 35 -13.02 2.43 4.92
N CYS A 36 -12.54 3.43 4.22
CA CYS A 36 -11.14 3.85 4.36
C CYS A 36 -10.83 4.28 5.79
N LYS A 37 -11.82 4.84 6.48
CA LYS A 37 -11.62 5.30 7.85
C LYS A 37 -11.42 4.15 8.82
N ALA A 38 -11.95 2.99 8.50
CA ALA A 38 -11.74 1.81 9.33
C ALA A 38 -10.35 1.21 9.11
N ILE A 39 -9.83 1.33 7.89
CA ILE A 39 -8.53 0.77 7.57
C ILE A 39 -7.39 1.64 8.06
N GLY A 40 -7.58 2.96 8.08
CA GLY A 40 -6.54 3.88 8.50
C GLY A 40 -5.85 3.51 9.81
N PRO A 41 -6.60 3.28 10.89
CA PRO A 41 -5.98 2.91 12.16
C PRO A 41 -5.21 1.59 12.10
N MET A 42 -5.66 0.64 11.28
CA MET A 42 -4.93 -0.62 11.10
C MET A 42 -3.57 -0.36 10.47
N ILE A 43 -3.56 0.50 9.45
CA ILE A 43 -2.32 0.85 8.76
C ILE A 43 -1.36 1.56 9.71
N GLU A 44 -1.88 2.47 10.54
CA GLU A 44 -1.03 3.17 11.49
C GLU A 44 -0.41 2.22 12.50
N LYS A 45 -1.18 1.25 12.98
CA LYS A 45 -0.67 0.26 13.89
C LYS A 45 0.44 -0.58 13.26
N LEU A 46 0.21 -1.01 12.03
CA LEU A 46 1.20 -1.82 11.33
C LEU A 46 2.44 -1.01 11.00
N ALA A 47 2.28 0.27 10.67
CA ALA A 47 3.43 1.14 10.43
C ALA A 47 4.28 1.27 11.68
N ALA A 48 3.66 1.31 12.85
CA ALA A 48 4.39 1.38 14.09
C ALA A 48 5.18 0.09 14.35
N SER A 49 4.60 -1.07 13.95
CA SER A 49 5.24 -2.35 14.19
C SER A 49 6.29 -2.72 13.16
N TYR A 50 6.06 -2.36 11.90
CA TYR A 50 6.92 -2.79 10.79
C TYR A 50 7.70 -1.66 10.15
N GLY A 51 7.64 -0.46 10.71
CA GLY A 51 8.22 0.72 10.06
C GLY A 51 9.70 0.65 9.79
N ASP A 52 10.44 -0.20 10.51
CA ASP A 52 11.87 -0.35 10.27
C ASP A 52 12.17 -1.16 9.01
N GLN A 53 11.23 -2.00 8.60
CA GLN A 53 11.44 -2.94 7.51
C GLN A 53 10.60 -2.65 6.29
N ILE A 54 9.48 -1.98 6.47
CA ILE A 54 8.52 -1.71 5.39
C ILE A 54 8.11 -0.24 5.47
N LEU A 55 8.10 0.41 4.33
CA LEU A 55 7.59 1.78 4.26
C LEU A 55 6.07 1.73 4.09
N PHE A 56 5.41 2.67 4.72
CA PHE A 56 3.95 2.77 4.63
C PHE A 56 3.59 4.12 4.04
N ALA A 57 2.70 4.12 3.05
CA ALA A 57 2.33 5.34 2.35
C ALA A 57 0.83 5.43 2.19
N LYS A 58 0.31 6.65 2.19
CA LYS A 58 -1.09 6.92 1.88
C LYS A 58 -1.14 7.71 0.59
N CYS A 59 -2.02 7.30 -0.31
CA CYS A 59 -2.18 7.94 -1.60
C CYS A 59 -3.65 8.29 -1.78
N ASN A 60 -3.96 9.58 -1.75
CA ASN A 60 -5.33 10.04 -1.95
C ASN A 60 -5.68 9.88 -3.41
N ALA A 61 -6.63 8.98 -3.71
CA ALA A 61 -6.97 8.66 -5.09
C ALA A 61 -7.54 9.85 -5.85
N ASP A 62 -8.21 10.77 -5.15
CA ASP A 62 -8.76 11.97 -5.79
C ASP A 62 -7.67 12.89 -6.29
N ASP A 63 -6.55 12.97 -5.55
CA ASP A 63 -5.44 13.84 -5.90
C ASP A 63 -4.39 13.14 -6.73
N SER A 64 -4.53 11.84 -6.96
CA SER A 64 -3.51 11.03 -7.60
C SER A 64 -4.13 10.17 -8.68
N GLN A 65 -4.86 10.79 -9.58
CA GLN A 65 -5.64 10.07 -10.57
C GLN A 65 -4.78 9.33 -11.57
N GLN A 66 -3.61 9.86 -11.90
CA GLN A 66 -2.71 9.19 -12.83
C GLN A 66 -2.15 7.91 -12.21
N THR A 67 -1.77 7.99 -10.95
CA THR A 67 -1.26 6.82 -10.24
C THR A 67 -2.35 5.76 -10.10
N ALA A 68 -3.54 6.18 -9.71
CA ALA A 68 -4.65 5.25 -9.56
C ALA A 68 -4.96 4.55 -10.87
N ALA A 69 -4.96 5.29 -11.98
CA ALA A 69 -5.22 4.71 -13.29
C ALA A 69 -4.11 3.74 -13.70
N LYS A 70 -2.87 4.12 -13.44
CA LYS A 70 -1.72 3.29 -13.83
C LYS A 70 -1.78 1.91 -13.17
N TYR A 71 -2.21 1.85 -11.93
CA TYR A 71 -2.24 0.59 -11.20
C TYR A 71 -3.63 -0.04 -11.16
N GLY A 72 -4.56 0.50 -11.95
CA GLY A 72 -5.89 -0.10 -12.07
C GLY A 72 -6.70 -0.04 -10.81
N ILE A 73 -6.55 1.04 -10.04
CA ILE A 73 -7.31 1.21 -8.80
C ILE A 73 -8.73 1.63 -9.16
N LYS A 74 -9.68 0.73 -9.02
CA LYS A 74 -11.07 0.98 -9.41
C LYS A 74 -12.00 1.14 -8.24
N SER A 75 -11.54 0.78 -7.06
CA SER A 75 -12.34 0.93 -5.85
C SER A 75 -11.40 1.28 -4.71
N ILE A 76 -11.93 1.89 -3.68
CA ILE A 76 -11.17 2.20 -2.49
C ILE A 76 -11.95 1.73 -1.27
N PRO A 77 -11.26 1.32 -0.23
CA PRO A 77 -9.81 1.29 -0.12
C PRO A 77 -9.19 0.17 -0.95
N THR A 78 -7.98 0.39 -1.41
CA THR A 78 -7.19 -0.65 -2.04
C THR A 78 -5.78 -0.54 -1.49
N LEU A 79 -5.22 -1.65 -1.09
CA LEU A 79 -3.86 -1.70 -0.59
C LEU A 79 -2.99 -2.37 -1.65
N LEU A 80 -1.93 -1.68 -2.07
CA LEU A 80 -0.94 -2.27 -2.97
C LEU A 80 0.33 -2.49 -2.18
N PHE A 81 0.92 -3.65 -2.37
CA PHE A 81 2.17 -4.01 -1.73
C PHE A 81 3.25 -4.04 -2.80
N PHE A 82 4.30 -3.25 -2.62
CA PHE A 82 5.41 -3.19 -3.57
C PHE A 82 6.64 -3.84 -2.99
N LYS A 83 7.38 -4.54 -3.86
CA LYS A 83 8.67 -5.08 -3.49
C LYS A 83 9.58 -4.95 -4.70
N ASP A 84 10.74 -4.35 -4.51
CA ASP A 84 11.72 -4.15 -5.59
C ASP A 84 11.11 -3.45 -6.80
N GLY A 85 10.25 -2.49 -6.55
CA GLY A 85 9.66 -1.67 -7.60
C GLY A 85 8.48 -2.28 -8.32
N SER A 86 8.04 -3.46 -7.93
CA SER A 86 6.93 -4.15 -8.58
C SER A 86 5.83 -4.46 -7.58
N VAL A 87 4.60 -4.60 -8.08
CA VAL A 87 3.47 -4.97 -7.23
C VAL A 87 3.64 -6.43 -6.80
N PHE A 88 3.74 -6.61 -5.50
CA PHE A 88 3.86 -7.94 -4.90
C PHE A 88 2.49 -8.55 -4.65
N ASP A 89 1.54 -7.75 -4.17
CA ASP A 89 0.18 -8.23 -3.88
C ASP A 89 -0.76 -7.04 -3.81
N LYS A 90 -2.05 -7.33 -3.75
CA LYS A 90 -3.09 -6.32 -3.75
C LYS A 90 -4.27 -6.81 -2.93
N ILE A 91 -4.83 -5.94 -2.11
CA ILE A 91 -6.07 -6.22 -1.39
C ILE A 91 -7.05 -5.13 -1.74
N SER A 92 -8.16 -5.48 -2.40
CA SER A 92 -9.19 -4.52 -2.78
C SER A 92 -10.35 -4.61 -1.81
N GLY A 93 -10.83 -3.46 -1.36
CA GLY A 93 -11.99 -3.39 -0.48
C GLY A 93 -11.64 -3.61 0.98
N MET A 94 -12.66 -3.86 1.77
CA MET A 94 -12.46 -4.05 3.21
C MET A 94 -11.64 -5.28 3.49
N THR A 95 -10.84 -5.18 4.53
CA THR A 95 -10.00 -6.29 4.95
C THR A 95 -9.81 -6.17 6.47
N ASN A 96 -8.93 -6.97 7.03
CA ASN A 96 -8.62 -6.89 8.45
C ASN A 96 -7.12 -6.90 8.65
N GLN A 97 -6.72 -6.56 9.87
CA GLN A 97 -5.30 -6.42 10.17
C GLN A 97 -4.54 -7.72 9.97
N ALA A 98 -5.15 -8.85 10.29
CA ALA A 98 -4.48 -10.14 10.17
C ALA A 98 -4.14 -10.47 8.72
N LYS A 99 -5.05 -10.14 7.79
CA LYS A 99 -4.79 -10.39 6.37
C LYS A 99 -3.71 -9.49 5.82
N ILE A 100 -3.70 -8.24 6.24
CA ILE A 100 -2.65 -7.32 5.82
C ILE A 100 -1.31 -7.82 6.34
N GLU A 101 -1.28 -8.20 7.60
CA GLU A 101 -0.04 -8.65 8.23
C GLU A 101 0.48 -9.93 7.59
N GLU A 102 -0.42 -10.79 7.14
CA GLU A 102 -0.04 -12.01 6.46
C GLU A 102 0.80 -11.70 5.21
N VAL A 103 0.38 -10.69 4.43
CA VAL A 103 1.13 -10.30 3.25
C VAL A 103 2.48 -9.69 3.64
N LEU A 104 2.48 -8.86 4.68
CA LEU A 104 3.73 -8.24 5.12
C LEU A 104 4.74 -9.30 5.54
N LYS A 105 4.29 -10.33 6.21
CA LYS A 105 5.18 -11.41 6.63
C LYS A 105 5.72 -12.19 5.45
N LYS A 106 4.91 -12.38 4.42
CA LYS A 106 5.39 -13.04 3.19
C LYS A 106 6.47 -12.23 2.52
N ILE A 107 6.29 -10.92 2.47
CA ILE A 107 7.29 -10.04 1.87
C ILE A 107 8.62 -10.16 2.62
N LEU A 108 8.56 -10.11 3.94
CA LEU A 108 9.77 -10.14 4.76
C LEU A 108 10.43 -11.51 4.76
N ALA A 109 9.67 -12.56 4.52
CA ALA A 109 10.22 -13.92 4.45
C ALA A 109 10.82 -14.23 3.09
N GLY A 110 10.75 -13.28 2.14
CA GLY A 110 11.25 -13.54 0.81
C GLY A 110 10.31 -14.39 -0.03
N GLY A 111 9.03 -14.44 0.35
CA GLY A 111 8.07 -15.26 -0.37
C GLY A 111 7.66 -14.69 -1.70
N GLN A 112 6.81 -15.43 -2.42
CA GLN A 112 6.25 -15.00 -3.68
C GLN A 112 4.97 -14.25 -3.43
N GLY A 113 4.67 -13.30 -4.30
CA GLY A 113 3.41 -12.60 -4.23
C GLY A 113 2.27 -13.53 -4.57
N ALA A 114 1.06 -13.07 -4.28
CA ALA A 114 -0.11 -13.89 -4.48
C ALA A 114 -0.37 -14.17 -5.93
N ALA A 115 0.01 -13.31 -6.81
CA ALA A 115 -0.33 -13.49 -8.17
C ALA A 115 0.86 -13.43 -9.04
N PRO A 116 0.88 -14.27 -9.98
CA PRO A 116 1.92 -14.22 -10.95
C PRO A 116 1.56 -13.15 -11.91
N PHE A 117 0.99 -12.19 -11.43
CA PHE A 117 0.60 -11.19 -12.30
C PHE A 117 1.71 -10.41 -12.75
N ILE A 118 2.63 -10.94 -12.59
CA ILE A 118 3.59 -10.26 -13.07
C ILE A 118 3.65 -10.42 -14.43
N VAL A 119 3.48 -10.55 -14.82
CA VAL A 119 3.55 -10.75 -15.86
C VAL A 119 3.37 -10.34 -16.61
N GLN A 120 3.52 -10.05 -16.66
CA GLN A 120 3.49 -9.68 -17.38
C GLN A 120 3.50 -9.23 -17.96
#